data_7a6959ca0391869056304b7008ae0ccd
#
_entry.id   7a6959ca0391869056304b7008ae0ccd
#
_cell.length_a   1.000
_cell.length_b   1.000
_cell.length_c   1.000
_cell.angle_alpha   90.00
_cell.angle_beta   90.00
_cell.angle_gamma   90.00
#
_symmetry.space_group_name_H-M   'P 1'
#
loop_
_entity.id
_entity.type
_entity.pdbx_description
1 polymer ?
#
loop_
_entity_poly.entity_id
_entity_poly.type
_entity_poly.pdbx_seq_one_letter_code
_entity_poly.pdbx_strand_id
1 'polypeptide(L)'
;MVEIPAALDGDYPTDDDLSSDAWGSLLYDNDSCGDYLLPNSYLGAREQDNLLVDASAYLPKRVAWEAGARWLVCVVEYRTGVFEDVNAPGRMAQAMRGPDAATYRPCWFGPSVLFDVVPCSQPHEAEPTGDYVAAELGTPYPADPLSRQPLVDECDNEVVDYLERDIPNGYVAGIYLPAEQDWAAYPEVQCVILDSNGSRTSGSAVDA
;
A
#
# COMPACT_ATOMS: atom_id res chain seq x y z
N MET A 1 1.87 1.17 -23.00
CA MET A 1 2.55 0.04 -23.68
C MET A 1 4.02 0.34 -23.63
N VAL A 2 4.79 -0.54 -23.04
CA VAL A 2 6.26 -0.41 -22.89
C VAL A 2 6.90 -1.41 -23.84
N GLU A 3 8.02 -1.05 -24.44
CA GLU A 3 8.78 -1.94 -25.30
C GLU A 3 9.70 -2.83 -24.44
N ILE A 4 9.72 -4.12 -24.72
CA ILE A 4 10.55 -5.06 -23.97
C ILE A 4 12.03 -4.80 -24.31
N PRO A 5 12.92 -4.69 -23.31
CA PRO A 5 14.33 -4.49 -23.55
C PRO A 5 14.95 -5.58 -24.43
N ALA A 6 15.85 -5.20 -25.34
CA ALA A 6 16.50 -6.14 -26.25
C ALA A 6 17.24 -7.31 -25.55
N ALA A 7 17.66 -7.11 -24.31
CA ALA A 7 18.28 -8.17 -23.48
C ALA A 7 17.30 -9.32 -23.15
N LEU A 8 16.00 -9.05 -23.19
CA LEU A 8 14.92 -10.02 -22.93
C LEU A 8 14.17 -10.39 -24.22
N ASP A 9 14.67 -9.98 -25.38
CA ASP A 9 14.11 -10.28 -26.71
C ASP A 9 14.56 -11.66 -27.22
N GLY A 10 14.21 -12.69 -26.48
CA GLY A 10 14.54 -14.08 -26.79
C GLY A 10 13.29 -14.92 -27.08
N ASP A 11 13.37 -16.19 -26.72
CA ASP A 11 12.22 -17.10 -26.71
C ASP A 11 11.13 -16.60 -25.75
N TYR A 12 9.91 -17.11 -25.91
CA TYR A 12 8.82 -16.78 -24.99
C TYR A 12 9.19 -17.21 -23.56
N PRO A 13 9.13 -16.32 -22.58
CA PRO A 13 9.60 -16.63 -21.23
C PRO A 13 8.82 -17.79 -20.62
N THR A 14 9.55 -18.66 -19.93
CA THR A 14 9.00 -19.70 -19.07
C THR A 14 8.66 -19.14 -17.69
N ASP A 15 7.97 -19.90 -16.84
CA ASP A 15 7.71 -19.50 -15.46
C ASP A 15 9.02 -19.29 -14.67
N ASP A 16 10.07 -20.06 -14.98
CA ASP A 16 11.40 -19.88 -14.38
C ASP A 16 12.07 -18.59 -14.86
N ASP A 17 11.92 -18.22 -16.14
CA ASP A 17 12.43 -16.95 -16.67
C ASP A 17 11.70 -15.78 -16.01
N LEU A 18 10.38 -15.84 -15.89
CA LEU A 18 9.57 -14.79 -15.29
C LEU A 18 9.88 -14.56 -13.80
N SER A 19 10.37 -15.60 -13.10
CA SER A 19 10.85 -15.51 -11.73
C SER A 19 12.32 -15.08 -11.59
N SER A 20 13.04 -14.89 -12.71
CA SER A 20 14.42 -14.40 -12.70
C SER A 20 14.50 -12.91 -12.35
N ASP A 21 15.64 -12.46 -11.81
CA ASP A 21 15.87 -11.07 -11.45
C ASP A 21 15.59 -10.10 -12.60
N ALA A 22 15.96 -10.48 -13.84
CA ALA A 22 15.81 -9.63 -15.02
C ALA A 22 14.35 -9.43 -15.44
N TRP A 23 13.53 -10.48 -15.39
CA TRP A 23 12.09 -10.39 -15.65
C TRP A 23 11.34 -9.89 -14.42
N GLY A 24 11.78 -10.29 -13.23
CA GLY A 24 11.26 -9.78 -11.95
C GLY A 24 11.34 -8.26 -11.89
N SER A 25 12.53 -7.69 -12.20
CA SER A 25 12.73 -6.26 -12.28
C SER A 25 11.80 -5.58 -13.31
N LEU A 26 11.65 -6.18 -14.49
CA LEU A 26 10.75 -5.65 -15.53
C LEU A 26 9.26 -5.72 -15.15
N LEU A 27 8.84 -6.77 -14.44
CA LEU A 27 7.42 -7.02 -14.17
C LEU A 27 6.95 -6.48 -12.82
N TYR A 28 7.83 -6.44 -11.80
CA TYR A 28 7.46 -6.21 -10.42
C TYR A 28 8.22 -5.06 -9.75
N ASP A 29 9.43 -4.71 -10.23
CA ASP A 29 10.18 -3.60 -9.66
C ASP A 29 9.75 -2.25 -10.25
N ASN A 30 10.11 -1.18 -9.55
CA ASN A 30 9.73 0.19 -9.83
C ASN A 30 10.12 0.71 -11.22
N ASP A 31 11.04 0.04 -11.91
CA ASP A 31 11.54 0.48 -13.24
C ASP A 31 10.60 0.20 -14.42
N SER A 32 9.39 -0.38 -14.20
CA SER A 32 8.49 -0.73 -15.30
C SER A 32 7.05 -0.26 -15.13
N CYS A 33 6.17 -1.10 -14.59
CA CYS A 33 4.77 -0.76 -14.45
C CYS A 33 4.47 0.04 -13.18
N GLY A 34 5.19 -0.23 -12.09
CA GLY A 34 5.04 0.47 -10.82
C GLY A 34 5.26 1.97 -10.99
N ASP A 35 6.42 2.39 -11.49
CA ASP A 35 6.78 3.79 -11.68
C ASP A 35 5.87 4.56 -12.63
N TYR A 36 5.33 3.88 -13.65
CA TYR A 36 4.42 4.52 -14.59
C TYR A 36 2.99 4.68 -14.06
N LEU A 37 2.54 3.78 -13.19
CA LEU A 37 1.15 3.70 -12.80
C LEU A 37 0.90 4.22 -11.38
N LEU A 38 1.83 3.98 -10.45
CA LEU A 38 1.53 4.20 -9.04
C LEU A 38 1.78 5.62 -8.54
N PRO A 39 2.96 6.29 -8.60
CA PRO A 39 3.06 7.49 -7.77
C PRO A 39 2.45 8.75 -8.38
N ASN A 40 2.83 9.23 -9.50
CA ASN A 40 2.51 10.62 -9.86
C ASN A 40 1.81 10.82 -11.21
N SER A 41 1.90 9.86 -12.11
CA SER A 41 1.48 10.08 -13.49
C SER A 41 0.04 9.65 -13.77
N TYR A 42 -0.35 8.45 -13.37
CA TYR A 42 -1.66 7.91 -13.70
C TYR A 42 -2.72 8.11 -12.61
N LEU A 43 -2.45 7.63 -11.40
CA LEU A 43 -3.41 7.71 -10.28
C LEU A 43 -3.43 9.09 -9.63
N GLY A 44 -2.35 9.84 -9.73
CA GLY A 44 -2.18 11.12 -9.05
C GLY A 44 -1.91 10.97 -7.55
N ALA A 45 -1.46 9.79 -7.14
CA ALA A 45 -1.08 9.50 -5.77
C ALA A 45 0.24 10.22 -5.40
N ARG A 46 0.45 10.46 -4.11
CA ARG A 46 1.74 10.87 -3.55
C ARG A 46 2.63 9.64 -3.40
N GLU A 47 3.95 9.82 -3.27
CA GLU A 47 4.90 8.72 -3.10
C GLU A 47 4.61 7.89 -1.84
N GLN A 48 4.19 8.56 -0.76
CA GLN A 48 3.86 7.95 0.52
C GLN A 48 2.44 7.38 0.61
N ASP A 49 1.61 7.53 -0.41
CA ASP A 49 0.23 7.02 -0.35
C ASP A 49 0.19 5.49 -0.38
N ASN A 50 -0.40 4.89 0.63
CA ASN A 50 -0.86 3.51 0.57
C ASN A 50 -2.07 3.39 -0.35
N LEU A 51 -2.11 2.33 -1.16
CA LEU A 51 -3.16 2.18 -2.16
C LEU A 51 -3.76 0.77 -2.15
N LEU A 52 -5.08 0.70 -2.35
CA LEU A 52 -5.81 -0.54 -2.68
C LEU A 52 -5.66 -0.93 -4.16
N VAL A 53 -4.54 -0.58 -4.75
CA VAL A 53 -4.25 -0.87 -6.14
C VAL A 53 -2.87 -1.47 -6.26
N ASP A 54 -2.74 -2.36 -7.21
CA ASP A 54 -1.49 -2.96 -7.58
C ASP A 54 -1.21 -2.75 -9.06
N ALA A 55 0.04 -2.80 -9.46
CA ALA A 55 0.42 -2.73 -10.86
C ALA A 55 0.83 -4.12 -11.33
N SER A 56 0.22 -4.58 -12.40
CA SER A 56 0.56 -5.84 -13.05
C SER A 56 0.99 -5.62 -14.47
N ALA A 57 1.86 -6.48 -14.96
CA ALA A 57 2.34 -6.48 -16.33
C ALA A 57 1.82 -7.70 -17.10
N TYR A 58 1.34 -7.45 -18.30
CA TYR A 58 0.88 -8.52 -19.21
C TYR A 58 1.73 -8.55 -20.47
N LEU A 59 2.20 -9.73 -20.80
CA LEU A 59 2.93 -10.04 -22.02
C LEU A 59 1.98 -10.44 -23.15
N PRO A 60 2.39 -10.33 -24.42
CA PRO A 60 1.65 -10.92 -25.51
C PRO A 60 1.55 -12.44 -25.34
N LYS A 61 0.50 -13.04 -25.84
CA LYS A 61 0.42 -14.51 -25.85
C LYS A 61 1.56 -15.09 -26.68
N ARG A 62 2.00 -16.31 -26.37
CA ARG A 62 3.11 -17.01 -27.06
C ARG A 62 3.02 -16.93 -28.58
N VAL A 63 1.85 -17.18 -29.16
CA VAL A 63 1.65 -17.11 -30.62
C VAL A 63 1.97 -15.71 -31.19
N ALA A 64 1.61 -14.65 -30.49
CA ALA A 64 1.91 -13.29 -30.89
C ALA A 64 3.41 -12.96 -30.71
N TRP A 65 4.03 -13.48 -29.66
CA TRP A 65 5.45 -13.37 -29.42
C TRP A 65 6.27 -14.05 -30.53
N GLU A 66 5.92 -15.28 -30.90
CA GLU A 66 6.54 -16.02 -32.01
C GLU A 66 6.35 -15.32 -33.35
N ALA A 67 5.26 -14.52 -33.48
CA ALA A 67 5.04 -13.65 -34.63
C ALA A 67 5.76 -12.29 -34.54
N GLY A 68 6.61 -12.08 -33.53
CA GLY A 68 7.43 -10.89 -33.37
C GLY A 68 6.84 -9.79 -32.47
N ALA A 69 5.73 -10.04 -31.77
CA ALA A 69 5.19 -9.09 -30.81
C ALA A 69 6.14 -8.96 -29.58
N ARG A 70 6.56 -7.73 -29.29
CA ARG A 70 7.48 -7.40 -28.19
C ARG A 70 6.95 -6.18 -27.44
N TRP A 71 5.85 -6.39 -26.72
CA TRP A 71 5.23 -5.33 -25.92
C TRP A 71 4.86 -5.84 -24.53
N LEU A 72 4.73 -4.91 -23.63
CA LEU A 72 4.24 -5.12 -22.27
C LEU A 72 3.11 -4.14 -22.02
N VAL A 73 2.02 -4.61 -21.48
CA VAL A 73 0.90 -3.78 -21.06
C VAL A 73 0.85 -3.73 -19.56
N CYS A 74 1.04 -2.53 -19.00
CA CYS A 74 0.84 -2.28 -17.60
C CYS A 74 -0.65 -2.06 -17.32
N VAL A 75 -1.18 -2.73 -16.32
CA VAL A 75 -2.55 -2.57 -15.84
C VAL A 75 -2.53 -2.23 -14.36
N VAL A 76 -3.54 -1.49 -13.92
CA VAL A 76 -3.80 -1.24 -12.50
C VAL A 76 -4.94 -2.15 -12.07
N GLU A 77 -4.69 -2.93 -11.05
CA GLU A 77 -5.65 -3.84 -10.44
C GLU A 77 -6.12 -3.26 -9.11
N TYR A 78 -7.43 -3.16 -8.91
CA TYR A 78 -8.02 -2.71 -7.67
C TYR A 78 -8.35 -3.91 -6.78
N ARG A 79 -7.86 -3.88 -5.55
CA ARG A 79 -8.03 -4.97 -4.59
C ARG A 79 -8.76 -4.50 -3.35
N THR A 80 -9.79 -5.23 -2.95
CA THR A 80 -10.47 -5.05 -1.67
C THR A 80 -10.38 -6.33 -0.86
N GLY A 81 -10.06 -6.22 0.42
CA GLY A 81 -9.94 -7.38 1.30
C GLY A 81 -8.71 -8.24 1.00
N VAL A 82 -8.70 -9.44 1.55
CA VAL A 82 -7.59 -10.39 1.38
C VAL A 82 -7.68 -11.00 -0.02
N PHE A 83 -7.05 -10.35 -1.00
CA PHE A 83 -6.81 -10.88 -2.35
C PHE A 83 -8.03 -11.08 -3.27
N GLU A 84 -9.10 -10.35 -3.08
CA GLU A 84 -10.20 -10.35 -4.05
C GLU A 84 -10.01 -9.24 -5.09
N ASP A 85 -9.81 -9.63 -6.35
CA ASP A 85 -9.83 -8.71 -7.47
C ASP A 85 -11.27 -8.29 -7.74
N VAL A 86 -11.53 -7.00 -7.66
CA VAL A 86 -12.84 -6.43 -7.96
C VAL A 86 -12.71 -5.34 -9.02
N ASN A 87 -13.79 -5.05 -9.70
CA ASN A 87 -13.80 -3.94 -10.64
C ASN A 87 -13.61 -2.62 -9.89
N ALA A 88 -12.64 -1.83 -10.32
CA ALA A 88 -12.41 -0.52 -9.76
C ALA A 88 -13.68 0.35 -9.87
N PRO A 89 -14.04 1.09 -8.82
CA PRO A 89 -15.17 2.01 -8.88
C PRO A 89 -14.81 3.22 -9.74
N GLY A 90 -15.25 3.24 -10.98
CA GLY A 90 -15.08 4.38 -11.87
C GLY A 90 -13.72 4.44 -12.58
N ARG A 91 -13.30 5.65 -12.93
CA ARG A 91 -12.06 5.90 -13.69
C ARG A 91 -10.88 6.10 -12.75
N MET A 92 -9.88 5.25 -12.83
CA MET A 92 -8.71 5.31 -11.94
C MET A 92 -7.73 6.46 -12.27
N ALA A 93 -7.70 6.94 -13.52
CA ALA A 93 -6.80 8.03 -13.89
C ALA A 93 -7.06 9.28 -13.02
N GLN A 94 -6.03 9.74 -12.30
CA GLN A 94 -6.10 10.87 -11.35
C GLN A 94 -7.09 10.65 -10.18
N ALA A 95 -7.45 9.40 -9.88
CA ALA A 95 -8.42 9.06 -8.83
C ALA A 95 -8.02 9.60 -7.45
N MET A 96 -6.70 9.61 -7.15
CA MET A 96 -6.17 10.09 -5.87
C MET A 96 -6.20 11.61 -5.69
N ARG A 97 -6.54 12.37 -6.75
CA ARG A 97 -6.74 13.83 -6.69
C ARG A 97 -8.22 14.24 -6.71
N GLY A 98 -9.11 13.26 -6.78
CA GLY A 98 -10.55 13.48 -6.87
C GLY A 98 -11.26 13.29 -5.53
N PRO A 99 -12.55 13.59 -5.48
CA PRO A 99 -13.37 13.42 -4.26
C PRO A 99 -13.53 11.95 -3.83
N ASP A 100 -13.18 11.03 -4.70
CA ASP A 100 -13.30 9.58 -4.44
C ASP A 100 -11.96 8.96 -3.98
N ALA A 101 -10.93 9.76 -3.67
CA ALA A 101 -9.59 9.30 -3.29
C ALA A 101 -9.61 8.28 -2.14
N ALA A 102 -10.45 8.51 -1.12
CA ALA A 102 -10.63 7.60 0.00
C ALA A 102 -11.09 6.18 -0.41
N THR A 103 -11.65 6.01 -1.60
CA THR A 103 -12.04 4.69 -2.12
C THR A 103 -10.83 3.83 -2.50
N TYR A 104 -9.72 4.46 -2.81
CA TYR A 104 -8.50 3.78 -3.25
C TYR A 104 -7.45 3.65 -2.13
N ARG A 105 -7.70 4.21 -0.95
CA ARG A 105 -6.84 4.09 0.22
C ARG A 105 -7.26 2.90 1.08
N PRO A 106 -6.31 2.09 1.58
CA PRO A 106 -6.60 1.04 2.55
C PRO A 106 -6.85 1.62 3.93
N CYS A 107 -7.92 1.19 4.55
CA CYS A 107 -8.20 1.42 5.96
C CYS A 107 -8.49 0.08 6.66
N TRP A 108 -8.41 0.06 7.96
CA TRP A 108 -8.53 -1.16 8.76
C TRP A 108 -9.80 -1.18 9.59
N PHE A 109 -10.44 -2.34 9.53
CA PHE A 109 -11.65 -2.63 10.27
C PHE A 109 -11.49 -3.91 11.08
N GLY A 110 -11.70 -3.85 12.39
CA GLY A 110 -11.60 -5.01 13.26
C GLY A 110 -10.43 -4.98 14.25
N PRO A 111 -10.31 -5.99 15.10
CA PRO A 111 -9.27 -6.05 16.13
C PRO A 111 -7.87 -6.20 15.52
N SER A 112 -6.90 -5.57 16.17
CA SER A 112 -5.52 -5.37 15.72
C SER A 112 -4.73 -6.59 15.23
N VAL A 113 -5.17 -7.80 15.50
CA VAL A 113 -4.50 -9.04 15.05
C VAL A 113 -5.16 -9.71 13.86
N LEU A 114 -6.37 -9.27 13.46
CA LEU A 114 -7.15 -9.82 12.34
C LEU A 114 -8.04 -8.70 11.77
N PHE A 115 -7.44 -7.63 11.29
CA PHE A 115 -8.21 -6.56 10.66
C PHE A 115 -8.51 -6.90 9.19
N ASP A 116 -9.72 -6.57 8.77
CA ASP A 116 -10.07 -6.55 7.36
C ASP A 116 -9.58 -5.24 6.73
N VAL A 117 -8.98 -5.33 5.56
CA VAL A 117 -8.65 -4.15 4.76
C VAL A 117 -9.88 -3.73 3.99
N VAL A 118 -10.30 -2.50 4.20
CA VAL A 118 -11.46 -1.89 3.53
C VAL A 118 -11.07 -0.56 2.91
N PRO A 119 -11.77 -0.09 1.86
CA PRO A 119 -11.60 1.29 1.41
C PRO A 119 -11.91 2.29 2.51
N CYS A 120 -11.11 3.35 2.66
CA CYS A 120 -11.35 4.38 3.65
C CYS A 120 -12.70 5.11 3.46
N SER A 121 -13.31 5.04 2.28
CA SER A 121 -14.67 5.50 2.05
C SER A 121 -15.74 4.70 2.80
N GLN A 122 -15.41 3.51 3.31
CA GLN A 122 -16.28 2.70 4.16
C GLN A 122 -15.99 2.95 5.65
N PRO A 123 -16.92 2.57 6.57
CA PRO A 123 -16.66 2.64 8.00
C PRO A 123 -15.44 1.81 8.39
N HIS A 124 -14.48 2.43 9.07
CA HIS A 124 -13.23 1.81 9.50
C HIS A 124 -12.79 2.33 10.87
N GLU A 125 -11.80 1.70 11.47
CA GLU A 125 -11.28 2.03 12.80
C GLU A 125 -9.92 2.72 12.73
N ALA A 126 -9.10 2.44 11.70
CA ALA A 126 -7.78 3.03 11.54
C ALA A 126 -7.41 3.23 10.06
N GLU A 127 -6.63 4.27 9.78
CA GLU A 127 -5.96 4.49 8.50
C GLU A 127 -4.45 4.26 8.68
N PRO A 128 -3.84 3.24 8.05
CA PRO A 128 -2.40 3.01 8.15
C PRO A 128 -1.62 4.03 7.32
N THR A 129 -0.50 4.54 7.84
CA THR A 129 0.40 5.42 7.08
C THR A 129 1.34 4.64 6.16
N GLY A 130 1.55 3.35 6.42
CA GLY A 130 2.58 2.53 5.78
C GLY A 130 3.90 2.52 6.53
N ASP A 131 4.11 3.45 7.44
CA ASP A 131 5.34 3.60 8.19
C ASP A 131 5.35 2.74 9.45
N TYR A 132 6.55 2.30 9.84
CA TYR A 132 6.80 1.48 11.01
C TYR A 132 7.82 2.16 11.90
N VAL A 133 7.55 2.15 13.20
CA VAL A 133 8.48 2.57 14.23
C VAL A 133 9.06 1.33 14.92
N ALA A 134 10.38 1.19 14.88
CA ALA A 134 11.09 0.06 15.47
C ALA A 134 11.61 0.40 16.88
N ALA A 135 11.37 -0.48 17.85
CA ALA A 135 12.04 -0.44 19.12
C ALA A 135 13.41 -1.16 19.03
N GLU A 136 14.31 -0.89 19.98
CA GLU A 136 15.58 -1.62 20.06
C GLU A 136 15.32 -3.13 20.29
N LEU A 137 16.12 -3.97 19.64
CA LEU A 137 16.07 -5.42 19.86
C LEU A 137 16.29 -5.75 21.34
N GLY A 138 15.41 -6.58 21.88
CA GLY A 138 15.42 -6.92 23.31
C GLY A 138 14.58 -6.01 24.19
N THR A 139 13.96 -4.98 23.65
CA THR A 139 12.96 -4.18 24.38
C THR A 139 11.78 -5.09 24.77
N PRO A 140 11.32 -5.05 26.03
CA PRO A 140 10.15 -5.79 26.46
C PRO A 140 8.90 -5.39 25.67
N TYR A 141 7.98 -6.35 25.48
CA TYR A 141 6.68 -6.04 24.84
C TYR A 141 5.95 -4.92 25.60
N PRO A 142 5.51 -3.87 24.91
CA PRO A 142 4.87 -2.72 25.56
C PRO A 142 3.41 -3.04 25.91
N ALA A 143 3.19 -3.80 26.98
CA ALA A 143 1.89 -4.30 27.37
C ALA A 143 0.94 -3.22 27.92
N ASP A 144 1.47 -2.16 28.50
CA ASP A 144 0.69 -1.09 29.13
C ASP A 144 0.81 0.25 28.37
N PRO A 145 -0.13 1.18 28.58
CA PRO A 145 -0.12 2.47 27.87
C PRO A 145 1.13 3.31 28.09
N LEU A 146 1.79 3.26 29.25
CA LEU A 146 2.98 4.06 29.52
C LEU A 146 4.19 3.55 28.73
N SER A 147 4.32 2.23 28.60
CA SER A 147 5.39 1.62 27.81
C SER A 147 5.17 1.82 26.29
N ARG A 148 3.94 2.09 25.85
CA ARG A 148 3.61 2.42 24.44
C ARG A 148 3.85 3.87 24.10
N GLN A 149 3.82 4.77 25.08
CA GLN A 149 3.85 6.21 24.81
C GLN A 149 5.03 6.67 23.94
N PRO A 150 6.28 6.19 24.14
CA PRO A 150 7.39 6.58 23.27
C PRO A 150 7.18 6.21 21.80
N LEU A 151 6.54 5.07 21.52
CA LEU A 151 6.25 4.61 20.17
C LEU A 151 5.11 5.44 19.55
N VAL A 152 4.13 5.83 20.35
CA VAL A 152 3.05 6.74 19.90
C VAL A 152 3.61 8.12 19.58
N ASP A 153 4.50 8.65 20.42
CA ASP A 153 5.12 9.97 20.21
C ASP A 153 5.99 10.00 18.93
N GLU A 154 6.60 8.87 18.57
CA GLU A 154 7.35 8.73 17.32
C GLU A 154 6.39 8.61 16.14
N CYS A 155 5.33 7.81 16.26
CA CYS A 155 4.29 7.73 15.23
C CYS A 155 3.54 9.05 15.02
N ASP A 156 3.47 9.95 15.99
CA ASP A 156 2.91 11.29 15.80
C ASP A 156 3.69 12.06 14.72
N ASN A 157 5.02 11.95 14.70
CA ASN A 157 5.85 12.58 13.66
C ASN A 157 5.65 11.91 12.30
N GLU A 158 5.63 10.58 12.25
CA GLU A 158 5.39 9.84 11.00
C GLU A 158 4.01 10.15 10.40
N VAL A 159 2.98 10.31 11.23
CA VAL A 159 1.64 10.70 10.79
C VAL A 159 1.63 12.13 10.22
N VAL A 160 2.36 13.07 10.85
CA VAL A 160 2.49 14.45 10.35
C VAL A 160 3.20 14.46 8.99
N ASP A 161 4.26 13.68 8.84
CA ASP A 161 5.01 13.56 7.59
C ASP A 161 4.16 12.88 6.50
N TYR A 162 3.42 11.83 6.85
CA TYR A 162 2.45 11.19 5.94
C TYR A 162 1.36 12.16 5.46
N LEU A 163 0.80 12.96 6.36
CA LEU A 163 -0.25 13.92 6.03
C LEU A 163 0.29 15.17 5.30
N GLU A 164 1.62 15.44 5.38
CA GLU A 164 2.26 16.69 4.94
C GLU A 164 1.67 17.95 5.63
N ARG A 165 1.08 17.77 6.80
CA ARG A 165 0.42 18.81 7.61
C ARG A 165 0.17 18.31 9.03
N ASP A 166 -0.22 19.20 9.91
CA ASP A 166 -0.69 18.84 11.26
C ASP A 166 -1.88 17.88 11.19
N ILE A 167 -1.96 16.99 12.19
CA ILE A 167 -3.06 16.02 12.31
C ILE A 167 -4.39 16.80 12.40
N PRO A 168 -5.38 16.52 11.53
CA PRO A 168 -6.64 17.25 11.54
C PRO A 168 -7.40 17.08 12.86
N ASN A 169 -8.18 18.08 13.24
CA ASN A 169 -9.05 17.99 14.41
C ASN A 169 -9.99 16.78 14.32
N GLY A 170 -10.05 16.01 15.39
CA GLY A 170 -10.84 14.78 15.45
C GLY A 170 -10.04 13.51 15.17
N TYR A 171 -8.77 13.65 14.78
CA TYR A 171 -7.86 12.53 14.58
C TYR A 171 -6.68 12.57 15.55
N VAL A 172 -6.07 11.43 15.78
CA VAL A 172 -4.85 11.26 16.58
C VAL A 172 -3.96 10.19 15.94
N ALA A 173 -2.66 10.28 16.16
CA ALA A 173 -1.78 9.17 15.87
C ALA A 173 -2.01 8.01 16.85
N GLY A 174 -1.81 6.82 16.36
CA GLY A 174 -1.90 5.60 17.14
C GLY A 174 -0.90 4.56 16.64
N ILE A 175 -0.87 3.44 17.31
CA ILE A 175 0.00 2.32 16.94
C ILE A 175 -0.79 1.01 16.87
N TYR A 176 -0.41 0.17 15.91
CA TYR A 176 -0.76 -1.25 15.92
C TYR A 176 0.45 -2.07 16.34
N LEU A 177 0.27 -2.84 17.39
CA LEU A 177 1.30 -3.75 17.92
C LEU A 177 1.20 -5.10 17.24
N PRO A 178 2.31 -5.76 16.91
CA PRO A 178 2.31 -7.17 16.55
C PRO A 178 1.84 -8.02 17.74
N ALA A 179 1.58 -9.30 17.52
CA ALA A 179 1.32 -10.20 18.62
C ALA A 179 2.54 -10.30 19.55
N GLU A 180 2.34 -10.41 20.86
CA GLU A 180 3.42 -10.44 21.85
C GLU A 180 4.48 -11.52 21.55
N GLN A 181 4.05 -12.65 21.01
CA GLN A 181 4.94 -13.75 20.61
C GLN A 181 5.90 -13.38 19.46
N ASP A 182 5.52 -12.43 18.63
CA ASP A 182 6.28 -12.01 17.45
C ASP A 182 7.21 -10.83 17.76
N TRP A 183 6.96 -10.12 18.88
CA TRP A 183 7.69 -8.92 19.29
C TRP A 183 9.20 -9.15 19.45
N ALA A 184 9.60 -10.30 19.97
CA ALA A 184 11.02 -10.59 20.18
C ALA A 184 11.83 -10.67 18.87
N ALA A 185 11.17 -11.01 17.76
CA ALA A 185 11.80 -11.10 16.45
C ALA A 185 11.62 -9.80 15.64
N TYR A 186 10.49 -9.13 15.81
CA TYR A 186 10.10 -7.93 15.07
C TYR A 186 9.53 -6.89 16.04
N PRO A 187 10.38 -6.17 16.79
CA PRO A 187 9.95 -5.17 17.76
C PRO A 187 9.61 -3.84 17.06
N GLU A 188 8.61 -3.89 16.20
CA GLU A 188 8.16 -2.74 15.41
C GLU A 188 6.64 -2.60 15.50
N VAL A 189 6.17 -1.37 15.44
CA VAL A 189 4.76 -1.02 15.43
C VAL A 189 4.44 -0.30 14.14
N GLN A 190 3.25 -0.52 13.62
CA GLN A 190 2.77 0.25 12.49
C GLN A 190 2.05 1.50 12.96
N CYS A 191 2.40 2.64 12.37
CA CYS A 191 1.76 3.90 12.64
C CYS A 191 0.41 4.00 11.94
N VAL A 192 -0.58 4.49 12.65
CA VAL A 192 -1.95 4.61 12.16
C VAL A 192 -2.59 5.92 12.60
N ILE A 193 -3.60 6.34 11.87
CA ILE A 193 -4.46 7.47 12.22
C ILE A 193 -5.78 6.93 12.74
N LEU A 194 -6.21 7.41 13.90
CA LEU A 194 -7.42 6.99 14.60
C LEU A 194 -8.36 8.18 14.80
N ASP A 195 -9.67 7.92 14.88
CA ASP A 195 -10.60 8.91 15.43
C ASP A 195 -10.32 9.15 16.91
N SER A 196 -10.21 10.41 17.33
CA SER A 196 -9.84 10.79 18.71
C SER A 196 -10.84 10.35 19.78
N ASN A 197 -12.06 10.02 19.39
CA ASN A 197 -13.10 9.51 20.28
C ASN A 197 -13.17 7.97 20.28
N GLY A 198 -12.32 7.30 19.52
CA GLY A 198 -12.36 5.84 19.33
C GLY A 198 -13.56 5.35 18.55
N SER A 199 -14.18 6.23 17.77
CA SER A 199 -15.33 5.89 16.94
C SER A 199 -14.86 5.41 15.57
N ARG A 200 -15.75 4.70 14.86
CA ARG A 200 -15.53 4.43 13.43
C ARG A 200 -15.75 5.68 12.61
N THR A 201 -14.90 5.90 11.67
CA THR A 201 -14.99 7.00 10.71
C THR A 201 -15.20 6.47 9.29
N SER A 202 -15.54 7.35 8.36
CA SER A 202 -15.56 7.10 6.92
C SER A 202 -14.92 8.30 6.22
N GLY A 203 -14.14 8.06 5.20
CA GLY A 203 -13.28 9.06 4.59
C GLY A 203 -11.85 8.92 5.10
N SER A 204 -10.89 9.49 4.38
CA SER A 204 -9.48 9.46 4.77
C SER A 204 -9.11 10.74 5.53
N ALA A 205 -8.26 10.62 6.55
CA ALA A 205 -7.66 11.77 7.24
C ALA A 205 -6.79 12.64 6.31
N VAL A 206 -6.30 12.06 5.22
CA VAL A 206 -5.57 12.80 4.18
C VAL A 206 -6.47 13.84 3.49
N ASP A 207 -7.75 13.53 3.36
CA ASP A 207 -8.74 14.35 2.63
C ASP A 207 -9.53 15.29 3.56
N ALA A 208 -9.31 15.19 4.89
CA ALA A 208 -10.05 15.92 5.94
C ALA A 208 -9.67 17.42 6.07
#